data_6200fef50d70334a5c4fb0bee2eea257
#
_entry.id   6200fef50d70334a5c4fb0bee2eea257
#
_cell.length_a   1.000
_cell.length_b   1.000
_cell.length_c   1.000
_cell.angle_alpha   90.00
_cell.angle_beta   90.00
_cell.angle_gamma   90.00
#
_symmetry.space_group_name_H-M   'P 1'
#
loop_
_entity.id
_entity.type
_entity.pdbx_description
1 polymer ?
#
loop_
_entity_poly.entity_id
_entity_poly.type
_entity_poly.pdbx_seq_one_letter_code
_entity_poly.pdbx_strand_id
1 'polypeptide(L)'
;MRLPIIVSIDDDPQVLQAIQHDLRQKYRKQYRVLATTSAKEALESLSELKKKGEEVALFLSDQRMPQMTGVAFLAEARKIFPNAKRALLTAYSDIDAAVRAINEVQLDYYIAKPWDPPEEKLYPILDDLLSDWQSNYRPTFEGLRLIGYQFSPQSHALKDFLAGNLFPYQWLDIENDPQAQELLDLHTLSRSDLPVVVLGDGTALPKPELSEVGEKLGLKPTANESLYDLAIIGAGPAGLAAAVYGGS
;
A
#
# COMPACT_ATOMS: atom_id res chain seq x y z
N MET A 1 0.78 12.12 -0.66
CA MET A 1 -0.30 11.16 -0.33
C MET A 1 -0.67 10.42 -1.60
N ARG A 2 -0.49 9.11 -1.64
CA ARG A 2 -0.83 8.29 -2.81
C ARG A 2 -2.35 8.16 -2.89
N LEU A 3 -2.91 8.25 -4.09
CA LEU A 3 -4.35 8.08 -4.26
C LEU A 3 -4.72 6.61 -4.11
N PRO A 4 -5.82 6.30 -3.37
CA PRO A 4 -6.33 4.95 -3.29
C PRO A 4 -6.71 4.40 -4.67
N ILE A 5 -6.83 3.08 -4.77
CA ILE A 5 -6.94 2.39 -6.06
C ILE A 5 -8.35 1.84 -6.24
N ILE A 6 -8.90 2.00 -7.44
CA ILE A 6 -10.03 1.23 -7.96
C ILE A 6 -9.46 0.19 -8.93
N VAL A 7 -9.75 -1.08 -8.70
CA VAL A 7 -9.30 -2.19 -9.55
C VAL A 7 -10.48 -2.71 -10.34
N SER A 8 -10.36 -2.76 -11.66
CA SER A 8 -11.37 -3.29 -12.58
C SER A 8 -10.83 -4.50 -13.34
N ILE A 9 -11.63 -5.56 -13.42
CA ILE A 9 -11.25 -6.82 -14.07
C ILE A 9 -12.38 -7.33 -14.93
N ASP A 10 -12.08 -7.57 -16.21
CA ASP A 10 -13.00 -8.14 -17.19
C ASP A 10 -12.18 -8.80 -18.28
N ASP A 11 -12.45 -10.03 -18.66
CA ASP A 11 -11.70 -10.78 -19.69
C ASP A 11 -11.96 -10.28 -21.09
N ASP A 12 -13.05 -9.53 -21.31
CA ASP A 12 -13.30 -8.82 -22.56
C ASP A 12 -12.57 -7.46 -22.55
N PRO A 13 -11.54 -7.27 -23.41
CA PRO A 13 -10.80 -6.02 -23.50
C PRO A 13 -11.64 -4.80 -23.86
N GLN A 14 -12.74 -4.99 -24.61
CA GLN A 14 -13.61 -3.88 -25.01
C GLN A 14 -14.44 -3.39 -23.84
N VAL A 15 -15.01 -4.33 -23.07
CA VAL A 15 -15.74 -4.04 -21.83
C VAL A 15 -14.82 -3.40 -20.79
N LEU A 16 -13.62 -3.96 -20.63
CA LEU A 16 -12.61 -3.42 -19.73
C LEU A 16 -12.19 -2.00 -20.09
N GLN A 17 -12.02 -1.71 -21.38
CA GLN A 17 -11.69 -0.37 -21.86
C GLN A 17 -12.83 0.63 -21.60
N ALA A 18 -14.08 0.22 -21.83
CA ALA A 18 -15.26 1.05 -21.56
C ALA A 18 -15.37 1.41 -20.08
N ILE A 19 -15.35 0.42 -19.19
CA ILE A 19 -15.43 0.67 -17.75
C ILE A 19 -14.25 1.49 -17.23
N GLN A 20 -13.04 1.24 -17.74
CA GLN A 20 -11.86 2.02 -17.38
C GLN A 20 -11.99 3.49 -17.81
N HIS A 21 -12.57 3.73 -18.98
CA HIS A 21 -12.84 5.08 -19.47
C HIS A 21 -13.77 5.82 -18.52
N ASP A 22 -14.92 5.22 -18.19
CA ASP A 22 -15.93 5.80 -17.30
C ASP A 22 -15.36 6.07 -15.89
N LEU A 23 -14.65 5.09 -15.32
CA LEU A 23 -14.01 5.25 -14.03
C LEU A 23 -12.98 6.39 -14.02
N ARG A 24 -12.14 6.49 -15.06
CA ARG A 24 -11.14 7.57 -15.17
C ARG A 24 -11.79 8.92 -15.39
N GLN A 25 -12.84 8.99 -16.19
CA GLN A 25 -13.55 10.25 -16.45
C GLN A 25 -14.02 10.87 -15.14
N LYS A 26 -14.61 10.10 -14.24
CA LYS A 26 -15.18 10.59 -13.00
C LYS A 26 -14.19 10.64 -11.83
N TYR A 27 -13.38 9.58 -11.64
CA TYR A 27 -12.65 9.37 -10.39
C TYR A 27 -11.15 9.66 -10.43
N ARG A 28 -10.53 9.96 -11.59
CA ARG A 28 -9.06 10.13 -11.74
C ARG A 28 -8.40 11.14 -10.81
N LYS A 29 -9.16 12.08 -10.26
CA LYS A 29 -8.64 13.10 -9.33
C LYS A 29 -8.51 12.59 -7.90
N GLN A 30 -9.26 11.55 -7.55
CA GLN A 30 -9.37 11.03 -6.18
C GLN A 30 -8.86 9.60 -6.07
N TYR A 31 -8.84 8.86 -7.18
CA TYR A 31 -8.45 7.46 -7.23
C TYR A 31 -7.56 7.16 -8.44
N ARG A 32 -6.65 6.20 -8.26
CA ARG A 32 -5.95 5.56 -9.38
C ARG A 32 -6.81 4.40 -9.89
N VAL A 33 -6.95 4.28 -11.20
CA VAL A 33 -7.72 3.19 -11.83
C VAL A 33 -6.75 2.21 -12.45
N LEU A 34 -6.72 0.98 -11.93
CA LEU A 34 -6.02 -0.16 -12.50
C LEU A 34 -7.02 -1.08 -13.17
N ALA A 35 -6.66 -1.61 -14.33
CA ALA A 35 -7.49 -2.52 -15.10
C ALA A 35 -6.65 -3.65 -15.69
N THR A 36 -7.15 -4.88 -15.61
CA THR A 36 -6.50 -6.07 -16.19
C THR A 36 -7.54 -7.06 -16.68
N THR A 37 -7.17 -7.83 -17.69
CA THR A 37 -8.00 -8.92 -18.24
C THR A 37 -7.80 -10.26 -17.52
N SER A 38 -6.85 -10.33 -16.59
CA SER A 38 -6.47 -11.57 -15.90
C SER A 38 -6.65 -11.45 -14.40
N ALA A 39 -7.55 -12.26 -13.84
CA ALA A 39 -7.76 -12.34 -12.39
C ALA A 39 -6.49 -12.81 -11.66
N LYS A 40 -5.70 -13.70 -12.27
CA LYS A 40 -4.43 -14.19 -11.68
C LYS A 40 -3.40 -13.07 -11.59
N GLU A 41 -3.17 -12.33 -12.67
CA GLU A 41 -2.25 -11.19 -12.67
C GLU A 41 -2.69 -10.10 -11.71
N ALA A 42 -4.02 -9.90 -11.56
CA ALA A 42 -4.56 -9.00 -10.57
C ALA A 42 -4.12 -9.40 -9.15
N LEU A 43 -4.31 -10.67 -8.75
CA LEU A 43 -3.95 -11.14 -7.40
C LEU A 43 -2.45 -11.01 -7.11
N GLU A 44 -1.59 -11.31 -8.09
CA GLU A 44 -0.15 -11.12 -7.97
C GLU A 44 0.18 -9.62 -7.74
N SER A 45 -0.43 -8.74 -8.53
CA SER A 45 -0.28 -7.29 -8.40
C SER A 45 -0.80 -6.76 -7.06
N LEU A 46 -1.92 -7.29 -6.55
CA LEU A 46 -2.48 -6.90 -5.26
C LEU A 46 -1.52 -7.18 -4.10
N SER A 47 -0.82 -8.32 -4.12
CA SER A 47 0.18 -8.65 -3.12
C SER A 47 1.34 -7.64 -3.11
N GLU A 48 1.81 -7.22 -4.27
CA GLU A 48 2.85 -6.19 -4.38
C GLU A 48 2.35 -4.79 -3.96
N LEU A 49 1.11 -4.44 -4.28
CA LEU A 49 0.50 -3.19 -3.82
C LEU A 49 0.41 -3.15 -2.28
N LYS A 50 0.02 -4.27 -1.67
CA LYS A 50 -0.06 -4.39 -0.21
C LYS A 50 1.32 -4.21 0.45
N LYS A 51 2.38 -4.84 -0.09
CA LYS A 51 3.77 -4.65 0.38
C LYS A 51 4.21 -3.19 0.34
N LYS A 52 3.79 -2.46 -0.70
CA LYS A 52 4.09 -1.03 -0.86
C LYS A 52 3.23 -0.12 0.01
N GLY A 53 2.34 -0.67 0.84
CA GLY A 53 1.41 0.08 1.68
C GLY A 53 0.38 0.87 0.88
N GLU A 54 0.07 0.45 -0.35
CA GLU A 54 -0.99 1.05 -1.15
C GLU A 54 -2.34 0.50 -0.72
N GLU A 55 -3.40 1.29 -0.88
CA GLU A 55 -4.75 0.92 -0.49
C GLU A 55 -5.67 0.77 -1.69
N VAL A 56 -6.47 -0.29 -1.67
CA VAL A 56 -7.53 -0.50 -2.65
C VAL A 56 -8.86 -0.12 -2.01
N ALA A 57 -9.57 0.79 -2.67
CA ALA A 57 -10.88 1.26 -2.21
C ALA A 57 -12.02 0.37 -2.73
N LEU A 58 -11.91 -0.07 -3.99
CA LEU A 58 -12.97 -0.81 -4.67
C LEU A 58 -12.40 -1.82 -5.66
N PHE A 59 -12.97 -3.01 -5.64
CA PHE A 59 -12.86 -4.01 -6.68
C PHE A 59 -14.13 -4.04 -7.51
N LEU A 60 -13.98 -4.01 -8.83
CA LEU A 60 -15.05 -4.15 -9.79
C LEU A 60 -14.70 -5.29 -10.75
N SER A 61 -15.35 -6.43 -10.63
CA SER A 61 -15.00 -7.64 -11.36
C SER A 61 -16.14 -8.15 -12.21
N ASP A 62 -15.85 -8.57 -13.44
CA ASP A 62 -16.80 -9.40 -14.17
C ASP A 62 -17.00 -10.75 -13.47
N GLN A 63 -18.18 -11.35 -13.67
CA GLN A 63 -18.50 -12.66 -13.10
C GLN A 63 -17.94 -13.81 -13.93
N ARG A 64 -18.01 -13.71 -15.25
CA ARG A 64 -17.65 -14.82 -16.15
C ARG A 64 -16.27 -14.61 -16.76
N MET A 65 -15.23 -15.00 -16.04
CA MET A 65 -13.87 -14.94 -16.56
C MET A 65 -13.26 -16.35 -16.71
N PRO A 66 -12.38 -16.57 -17.71
CA PRO A 66 -11.62 -17.81 -17.83
C PRO A 66 -10.80 -18.08 -16.57
N GLN A 67 -10.66 -19.35 -16.19
CA GLN A 67 -9.84 -19.83 -15.07
C GLN A 67 -10.36 -19.49 -13.66
N MET A 68 -10.99 -18.32 -13.44
CA MET A 68 -11.46 -17.89 -12.13
C MET A 68 -12.69 -17.01 -12.28
N THR A 69 -13.77 -17.33 -11.56
CA THR A 69 -14.97 -16.48 -11.55
C THR A 69 -14.72 -15.19 -10.76
N GLY A 70 -15.48 -14.14 -11.05
CA GLY A 70 -15.40 -12.88 -10.31
C GLY A 70 -15.59 -13.06 -8.81
N VAL A 71 -16.52 -13.90 -8.40
CA VAL A 71 -16.76 -14.26 -6.99
C VAL A 71 -15.51 -14.89 -6.37
N ALA A 72 -14.88 -15.85 -7.04
CA ALA A 72 -13.66 -16.48 -6.54
C ALA A 72 -12.50 -15.48 -6.44
N PHE A 73 -12.36 -14.60 -7.44
CA PHE A 73 -11.37 -13.51 -7.39
C PHE A 73 -11.62 -12.58 -6.20
N LEU A 74 -12.85 -12.11 -6.00
CA LEU A 74 -13.19 -11.19 -4.90
C LEU A 74 -12.98 -11.84 -3.53
N ALA A 75 -13.16 -13.17 -3.41
CA ALA A 75 -12.86 -13.92 -2.19
C ALA A 75 -11.37 -13.86 -1.84
N GLU A 76 -10.49 -14.08 -2.83
CA GLU A 76 -9.05 -14.00 -2.62
C GLU A 76 -8.58 -12.55 -2.40
N ALA A 77 -9.08 -11.59 -3.19
CA ALA A 77 -8.78 -10.18 -3.05
C ALA A 77 -9.15 -9.63 -1.65
N ARG A 78 -10.26 -10.12 -1.06
CA ARG A 78 -10.67 -9.78 0.30
C ARG A 78 -9.65 -10.19 1.36
N LYS A 79 -8.96 -11.31 1.19
CA LYS A 79 -7.92 -11.73 2.13
C LYS A 79 -6.75 -10.74 2.16
N ILE A 80 -6.46 -10.09 1.03
CA ILE A 80 -5.37 -9.11 0.90
C ILE A 80 -5.82 -7.72 1.34
N PHE A 81 -7.02 -7.29 0.89
CA PHE A 81 -7.62 -5.98 1.19
C PHE A 81 -9.03 -6.14 1.78
N PRO A 82 -9.15 -6.49 3.06
CA PRO A 82 -10.44 -6.81 3.69
C PRO A 82 -11.42 -5.63 3.72
N ASN A 83 -10.91 -4.41 3.76
CA ASN A 83 -11.69 -3.18 3.85
C ASN A 83 -12.13 -2.62 2.49
N ALA A 84 -11.58 -3.14 1.39
CA ALA A 84 -11.97 -2.71 0.04
C ALA A 84 -13.40 -3.12 -0.25
N LYS A 85 -14.16 -2.25 -0.90
CA LYS A 85 -15.49 -2.55 -1.40
C LYS A 85 -15.42 -3.51 -2.59
N ARG A 86 -16.44 -4.34 -2.75
CA ARG A 86 -16.50 -5.41 -3.75
C ARG A 86 -17.79 -5.30 -4.53
N ALA A 87 -17.67 -4.99 -5.80
CA ALA A 87 -18.77 -4.94 -6.72
C ALA A 87 -18.57 -5.94 -7.87
N LEU A 88 -19.63 -6.60 -8.27
CA LEU A 88 -19.64 -7.57 -9.36
C LEU A 88 -20.34 -6.97 -10.57
N LEU A 89 -19.69 -7.01 -11.73
CA LEU A 89 -20.34 -6.74 -13.03
C LEU A 89 -20.93 -8.05 -13.54
N THR A 90 -22.20 -8.06 -13.88
CA THR A 90 -22.87 -9.30 -14.27
C THR A 90 -23.88 -9.09 -15.38
N ALA A 91 -24.00 -10.08 -16.29
CA ALA A 91 -25.13 -10.15 -17.19
C ALA A 91 -26.39 -10.55 -16.42
N TYR A 92 -27.56 -10.16 -16.90
CA TYR A 92 -28.85 -10.38 -16.25
C TYR A 92 -29.14 -11.86 -15.91
N SER A 93 -28.53 -12.79 -16.65
CA SER A 93 -28.67 -14.24 -16.46
C SER A 93 -27.94 -14.80 -15.22
N ASP A 94 -27.10 -14.03 -14.56
CA ASP A 94 -26.20 -14.52 -13.50
C ASP A 94 -26.53 -13.97 -12.11
N ILE A 95 -27.67 -13.32 -11.96
CA ILE A 95 -28.13 -12.71 -10.69
C ILE A 95 -28.22 -13.76 -9.57
N ASP A 96 -28.67 -14.98 -9.85
CA ASP A 96 -28.76 -16.05 -8.83
C ASP A 96 -27.38 -16.49 -8.32
N ALA A 97 -26.33 -16.41 -9.15
CA ALA A 97 -24.96 -16.66 -8.75
C ALA A 97 -24.43 -15.50 -7.88
N ALA A 98 -24.77 -14.25 -8.23
CA ALA A 98 -24.41 -13.07 -7.45
C ALA A 98 -25.09 -13.07 -6.06
N VAL A 99 -26.34 -13.48 -5.96
CA VAL A 99 -27.07 -13.59 -4.68
C VAL A 99 -26.42 -14.62 -3.74
N ARG A 100 -25.96 -15.75 -4.26
CA ARG A 100 -25.20 -16.74 -3.46
C ARG A 100 -23.85 -16.17 -2.98
N ALA A 101 -23.21 -15.38 -3.81
CA ALA A 101 -21.94 -14.74 -3.51
C ALA A 101 -22.01 -13.69 -2.38
N ILE A 102 -23.17 -13.07 -2.17
CA ILE A 102 -23.36 -12.06 -1.11
C ILE A 102 -22.99 -12.64 0.26
N ASN A 103 -23.34 -13.88 0.55
CA ASN A 103 -23.07 -14.52 1.84
C ASN A 103 -21.65 -15.07 1.96
N GLU A 104 -21.05 -15.55 0.87
CA GLU A 104 -19.73 -16.19 0.88
C GLU A 104 -18.59 -15.18 0.84
N VAL A 105 -18.73 -14.09 0.07
CA VAL A 105 -17.67 -13.13 -0.24
C VAL A 105 -17.90 -11.78 0.43
N GLN A 106 -19.04 -11.56 1.07
CA GLN A 106 -19.51 -10.25 1.54
C GLN A 106 -19.46 -9.23 0.39
N LEU A 107 -20.11 -9.57 -0.72
CA LEU A 107 -20.27 -8.68 -1.85
C LEU A 107 -21.06 -7.45 -1.42
N ASP A 108 -20.53 -6.25 -1.70
CA ASP A 108 -21.20 -5.00 -1.34
C ASP A 108 -22.30 -4.64 -2.34
N TYR A 109 -22.06 -4.91 -3.64
CA TYR A 109 -23.05 -4.64 -4.68
C TYR A 109 -22.86 -5.48 -5.95
N TYR A 110 -23.89 -5.58 -6.78
CA TYR A 110 -23.81 -6.09 -8.15
C TYR A 110 -24.37 -5.07 -9.13
N ILE A 111 -23.72 -4.92 -10.28
CA ILE A 111 -24.08 -3.96 -11.33
C ILE A 111 -24.41 -4.75 -12.59
N ALA A 112 -25.59 -4.55 -13.14
CA ALA A 112 -26.01 -5.22 -14.37
C ALA A 112 -25.34 -4.61 -15.60
N LYS A 113 -24.85 -5.45 -16.50
CA LYS A 113 -24.41 -5.05 -17.85
C LYS A 113 -25.65 -4.97 -18.78
N PRO A 114 -25.76 -3.95 -19.65
CA PRO A 114 -24.91 -2.77 -19.77
C PRO A 114 -25.25 -1.70 -18.72
N TRP A 115 -24.23 -0.98 -18.26
CA TRP A 115 -24.37 0.13 -17.29
C TRP A 115 -24.57 1.50 -17.96
N ASP A 116 -24.87 1.55 -19.23
CA ASP A 116 -25.10 2.79 -19.99
C ASP A 116 -26.54 3.31 -19.75
N PRO A 117 -26.76 4.60 -19.48
CA PRO A 117 -25.75 5.63 -19.23
C PRO A 117 -25.11 5.50 -17.84
N PRO A 118 -23.77 5.72 -17.72
CA PRO A 118 -23.05 5.54 -16.48
C PRO A 118 -23.50 6.50 -15.36
N GLU A 119 -24.00 7.68 -15.69
CA GLU A 119 -24.51 8.68 -14.75
C GLU A 119 -25.71 8.16 -13.95
N GLU A 120 -26.49 7.25 -14.51
CA GLU A 120 -27.70 6.74 -13.87
C GLU A 120 -27.48 5.36 -13.23
N LYS A 121 -26.66 4.50 -13.87
CA LYS A 121 -26.59 3.08 -13.50
C LYS A 121 -25.29 2.67 -12.81
N LEU A 122 -24.18 3.42 -13.03
CA LEU A 122 -22.88 3.10 -12.50
C LEU A 122 -22.45 4.05 -11.37
N TYR A 123 -22.41 5.35 -11.68
CA TYR A 123 -21.83 6.32 -10.75
C TYR A 123 -22.55 6.44 -9.42
N PRO A 124 -23.88 6.44 -9.31
CA PRO A 124 -24.54 6.53 -8.01
C PRO A 124 -24.15 5.39 -7.09
N ILE A 125 -24.07 4.17 -7.62
CA ILE A 125 -23.69 2.97 -6.87
C ILE A 125 -22.23 3.07 -6.40
N LEU A 126 -21.32 3.45 -7.29
CA LEU A 126 -19.91 3.58 -6.96
C LEU A 126 -19.64 4.73 -6.00
N ASP A 127 -20.37 5.86 -6.11
CA ASP A 127 -20.28 6.99 -5.19
C ASP A 127 -20.65 6.56 -3.76
N ASP A 128 -21.72 5.79 -3.59
CA ASP A 128 -22.15 5.28 -2.29
C ASP A 128 -21.11 4.33 -1.71
N LEU A 129 -20.61 3.38 -2.50
CA LEU A 129 -19.59 2.43 -2.06
C LEU A 129 -18.27 3.12 -1.67
N LEU A 130 -17.82 4.07 -2.48
CA LEU A 130 -16.59 4.83 -2.22
C LEU A 130 -16.75 5.79 -1.03
N SER A 131 -17.92 6.40 -0.85
CA SER A 131 -18.24 7.22 0.32
C SER A 131 -18.22 6.40 1.61
N ASP A 132 -18.82 5.21 1.60
CA ASP A 132 -18.80 4.30 2.75
C ASP A 132 -17.37 3.80 3.05
N TRP A 133 -16.59 3.48 2.00
CA TRP A 133 -15.18 3.15 2.17
C TRP A 133 -14.40 4.32 2.78
N GLN A 134 -14.56 5.53 2.28
CA GLN A 134 -13.88 6.73 2.81
C GLN A 134 -14.21 7.02 4.27
N SER A 135 -15.44 6.76 4.70
CA SER A 135 -15.88 6.98 6.08
C SER A 135 -15.13 6.09 7.08
N ASN A 136 -14.69 4.92 6.63
CA ASN A 136 -13.94 3.94 7.41
C ASN A 136 -12.44 3.96 7.11
N TYR A 137 -12.03 4.69 6.07
CA TYR A 137 -10.64 4.73 5.63
C TYR A 137 -9.77 5.55 6.58
N ARG A 138 -8.77 4.89 7.13
CA ARG A 138 -7.66 5.56 7.81
C ARG A 138 -6.45 5.44 6.90
N PRO A 139 -5.89 6.57 6.39
CA PRO A 139 -4.70 6.52 5.54
C PRO A 139 -3.60 5.72 6.21
N THR A 140 -3.08 4.72 5.52
CA THR A 140 -1.87 4.02 5.97
C THR A 140 -0.71 5.00 5.96
N PHE A 141 0.14 4.89 6.97
CA PHE A 141 1.35 5.72 7.04
C PHE A 141 2.28 5.39 5.85
N GLU A 142 2.52 6.37 4.98
CA GLU A 142 3.35 6.25 3.77
C GLU A 142 4.86 6.36 4.03
N GLY A 143 5.25 6.46 5.29
CA GLY A 143 6.64 6.64 5.70
C GLY A 143 7.34 5.33 6.02
N LEU A 144 8.48 5.49 6.70
CA LEU A 144 9.24 4.39 7.25
C LEU A 144 8.46 3.70 8.36
N ARG A 145 8.41 2.37 8.36
CA ARG A 145 7.88 1.59 9.47
C ARG A 145 9.01 0.84 10.13
N LEU A 146 9.10 0.96 11.44
CA LEU A 146 10.10 0.26 12.24
C LEU A 146 9.36 -0.75 13.11
N ILE A 147 9.62 -2.03 12.88
CA ILE A 147 9.04 -3.16 13.63
C ILE A 147 10.10 -3.71 14.57
N GLY A 148 9.75 -3.91 15.83
CA GLY A 148 10.71 -4.45 16.78
C GLY A 148 10.12 -4.66 18.17
N TYR A 149 10.98 -5.05 19.10
CA TYR A 149 10.63 -5.13 20.51
C TYR A 149 10.85 -3.78 21.20
N GLN A 150 9.91 -3.39 22.06
CA GLN A 150 9.94 -2.09 22.74
C GLN A 150 11.25 -1.84 23.51
N PHE A 151 11.79 -2.85 24.15
CA PHE A 151 12.98 -2.76 24.99
C PHE A 151 14.27 -3.29 24.33
N SER A 152 14.26 -3.50 23.01
CA SER A 152 15.47 -3.93 22.30
C SER A 152 16.43 -2.75 22.10
N PRO A 153 17.73 -2.91 22.45
CA PRO A 153 18.74 -1.88 22.19
C PRO A 153 18.87 -1.51 20.73
N GLN A 154 18.73 -2.50 19.82
CA GLN A 154 18.80 -2.26 18.37
C GLN A 154 17.60 -1.45 17.87
N SER A 155 16.39 -1.74 18.42
CA SER A 155 15.19 -0.93 18.11
C SER A 155 15.37 0.52 18.57
N HIS A 156 15.95 0.73 19.75
CA HIS A 156 16.22 2.08 20.24
C HIS A 156 17.24 2.81 19.36
N ALA A 157 18.35 2.17 19.00
CA ALA A 157 19.35 2.76 18.14
C ALA A 157 18.78 3.22 16.79
N LEU A 158 17.89 2.41 16.19
CA LEU A 158 17.19 2.78 14.95
C LEU A 158 16.20 3.93 15.15
N LYS A 159 15.45 3.96 16.26
CA LYS A 159 14.54 5.06 16.60
C LYS A 159 15.33 6.38 16.73
N ASP A 160 16.42 6.35 17.49
CA ASP A 160 17.27 7.52 17.73
C ASP A 160 17.91 8.01 16.42
N PHE A 161 18.37 7.07 15.58
CA PHE A 161 18.94 7.39 14.27
C PHE A 161 17.92 8.05 13.34
N LEU A 162 16.71 7.48 13.21
CA LEU A 162 15.66 8.03 12.36
C LEU A 162 15.19 9.39 12.87
N ALA A 163 14.95 9.53 14.18
CA ALA A 163 14.53 10.77 14.81
C ALA A 163 15.60 11.85 14.70
N GLY A 164 16.86 11.50 14.95
CA GLY A 164 18.01 12.44 14.88
C GLY A 164 18.26 12.97 13.48
N ASN A 165 17.93 12.20 12.44
CA ASN A 165 18.00 12.61 11.05
C ASN A 165 16.67 13.15 10.48
N LEU A 166 15.68 13.40 11.33
CA LEU A 166 14.36 13.97 10.97
C LEU A 166 13.58 13.12 9.96
N PHE A 167 13.77 11.82 9.94
CA PHE A 167 12.95 10.89 9.17
C PHE A 167 11.72 10.49 9.97
N PRO A 168 10.51 10.86 9.54
CA PRO A 168 9.29 10.41 10.20
C PRO A 168 9.10 8.91 9.98
N TYR A 169 8.79 8.19 11.06
CA TYR A 169 8.53 6.76 11.02
C TYR A 169 7.34 6.38 11.90
N GLN A 170 6.69 5.28 11.57
CA GLN A 170 5.71 4.61 12.41
C GLN A 170 6.41 3.49 13.19
N TRP A 171 6.28 3.52 14.51
CA TRP A 171 6.72 2.42 15.36
C TRP A 171 5.62 1.37 15.46
N LEU A 172 5.98 0.10 15.26
CA LEU A 172 5.10 -1.06 15.41
C LEU A 172 5.74 -2.04 16.37
N ASP A 173 5.15 -2.16 17.56
CA ASP A 173 5.60 -3.09 18.59
C ASP A 173 5.08 -4.50 18.27
N ILE A 174 5.99 -5.45 18.06
CA ILE A 174 5.64 -6.83 17.70
C ILE A 174 4.85 -7.57 18.80
N GLU A 175 4.89 -7.08 20.03
CA GLU A 175 4.17 -7.70 21.14
C GLU A 175 2.75 -7.17 21.29
N ASN A 176 2.50 -5.91 20.88
CA ASN A 176 1.26 -5.21 21.16
C ASN A 176 0.49 -4.76 19.92
N ASP A 177 1.12 -4.75 18.74
CA ASP A 177 0.52 -4.27 17.51
C ASP A 177 0.33 -5.42 16.50
N PRO A 178 -0.95 -5.81 16.20
CA PRO A 178 -1.22 -6.85 15.20
C PRO A 178 -0.67 -6.53 13.81
N GLN A 179 -0.58 -5.25 13.44
CA GLN A 179 -0.04 -4.79 12.18
C GLN A 179 1.44 -5.16 12.00
N ALA A 180 2.18 -5.26 13.12
CA ALA A 180 3.58 -5.67 13.10
C ALA A 180 3.74 -7.10 12.57
N GLN A 181 2.92 -8.03 13.05
CA GLN A 181 2.97 -9.43 12.61
C GLN A 181 2.51 -9.57 11.16
N GLU A 182 1.43 -8.89 10.76
CA GLU A 182 0.95 -8.89 9.38
C GLU A 182 2.02 -8.42 8.39
N LEU A 183 2.79 -7.38 8.75
CA LEU A 183 3.88 -6.88 7.91
C LEU A 183 5.05 -7.86 7.82
N LEU A 184 5.42 -8.54 8.91
CA LEU A 184 6.44 -9.58 8.85
C LEU A 184 6.02 -10.72 7.92
N ASP A 185 4.79 -11.22 8.07
CA ASP A 185 4.25 -12.30 7.25
C ASP A 185 4.21 -11.91 5.77
N LEU A 186 3.80 -10.67 5.47
CA LEU A 186 3.76 -10.13 4.12
C LEU A 186 5.14 -10.12 3.44
N HIS A 187 6.19 -9.88 4.21
CA HIS A 187 7.57 -9.88 3.72
C HIS A 187 8.28 -11.23 3.88
N THR A 188 7.55 -12.27 4.31
CA THR A 188 8.10 -13.61 4.57
C THR A 188 9.23 -13.57 5.61
N LEU A 189 9.09 -12.69 6.60
CA LEU A 189 10.01 -12.50 7.71
C LEU A 189 9.42 -13.07 9.00
N SER A 190 10.29 -13.35 9.96
CA SER A 190 9.94 -13.88 11.27
C SER A 190 10.37 -12.96 12.40
N ARG A 191 9.96 -13.27 13.63
CA ARG A 191 10.42 -12.52 14.82
C ARG A 191 11.92 -12.61 15.06
N SER A 192 12.60 -13.63 14.48
CA SER A 192 14.06 -13.73 14.54
C SER A 192 14.77 -12.67 13.69
N ASP A 193 14.07 -12.03 12.76
CA ASP A 193 14.62 -11.03 11.84
C ASP A 193 14.50 -9.59 12.37
N LEU A 194 13.92 -9.42 13.56
CA LEU A 194 13.75 -8.12 14.20
C LEU A 194 15.06 -7.51 14.71
N PRO A 195 15.20 -6.18 14.72
CA PRO A 195 14.24 -5.20 14.21
C PRO A 195 14.21 -5.14 12.68
N VAL A 196 13.05 -4.78 12.09
CA VAL A 196 12.87 -4.63 10.64
C VAL A 196 12.49 -3.18 10.33
N VAL A 197 13.19 -2.58 9.35
CA VAL A 197 12.82 -1.30 8.77
C VAL A 197 12.14 -1.54 7.42
N VAL A 198 10.89 -1.12 7.27
CA VAL A 198 10.18 -1.15 6.00
C VAL A 198 10.18 0.25 5.41
N LEU A 199 10.79 0.40 4.23
CA LEU A 199 10.89 1.66 3.51
C LEU A 199 9.57 2.01 2.81
N GLY A 200 9.40 3.28 2.42
CA GLY A 200 8.20 3.74 1.72
C GLY A 200 7.96 3.14 0.33
N ASP A 201 8.95 2.49 -0.26
CA ASP A 201 8.85 1.73 -1.52
C ASP A 201 8.42 0.26 -1.31
N GLY A 202 8.28 -0.16 -0.05
CA GLY A 202 7.94 -1.53 0.34
C GLY A 202 9.15 -2.44 0.53
N THR A 203 10.38 -1.93 0.43
CA THR A 203 11.59 -2.72 0.74
C THR A 203 11.68 -2.95 2.24
N ALA A 204 11.84 -4.21 2.67
CA ALA A 204 12.06 -4.56 4.06
C ALA A 204 13.56 -4.86 4.30
N LEU A 205 14.10 -4.28 5.36
CA LEU A 205 15.49 -4.45 5.79
C LEU A 205 15.47 -5.16 7.16
N PRO A 206 15.75 -6.47 7.22
CA PRO A 206 15.85 -7.22 8.47
C PRO A 206 17.18 -6.96 9.16
N LYS A 207 17.14 -6.67 10.46
CA LYS A 207 18.33 -6.38 11.30
C LYS A 207 19.33 -5.40 10.65
N PRO A 208 18.85 -4.27 10.08
CA PRO A 208 19.75 -3.40 9.33
C PRO A 208 20.76 -2.71 10.26
N GLU A 209 21.95 -2.51 9.74
CA GLU A 209 22.92 -1.57 10.32
C GLU A 209 22.46 -0.12 10.06
N LEU A 210 22.83 0.80 10.94
CA LEU A 210 22.45 2.22 10.78
C LEU A 210 22.97 2.82 9.47
N SER A 211 24.16 2.40 9.05
CA SER A 211 24.80 2.80 7.78
C SER A 211 23.96 2.35 6.57
N GLU A 212 23.44 1.12 6.58
CA GLU A 212 22.60 0.57 5.52
C GLU A 212 21.28 1.35 5.41
N VAL A 213 20.63 1.64 6.55
CA VAL A 213 19.43 2.46 6.57
C VAL A 213 19.73 3.87 6.05
N GLY A 214 20.84 4.46 6.47
CA GLY A 214 21.28 5.78 6.02
C GLY A 214 21.49 5.84 4.52
N GLU A 215 22.16 4.84 3.94
CA GLU A 215 22.38 4.76 2.49
C GLU A 215 21.05 4.66 1.72
N LYS A 216 20.14 3.79 2.17
CA LYS A 216 18.82 3.64 1.56
C LYS A 216 17.95 4.89 1.65
N LEU A 217 18.16 5.70 2.69
CA LEU A 217 17.47 6.97 2.87
C LEU A 217 18.17 8.17 2.19
N GLY A 218 19.26 7.91 1.45
CA GLY A 218 19.99 8.92 0.72
C GLY A 218 20.96 9.77 1.57
N LEU A 219 21.18 9.37 2.82
CA LEU A 219 22.28 9.92 3.60
C LEU A 219 23.60 9.39 3.05
N LYS A 220 24.45 10.27 2.58
CA LYS A 220 25.76 9.87 2.07
C LYS A 220 26.74 9.75 3.24
N PRO A 221 27.13 8.52 3.64
CA PRO A 221 28.09 8.34 4.73
C PRO A 221 29.55 8.54 4.29
N THR A 222 29.80 8.74 2.99
CA THR A 222 31.15 8.84 2.45
C THR A 222 31.60 10.27 2.37
N ALA A 223 32.79 10.52 2.93
CA ALA A 223 33.52 11.74 2.69
C ALA A 223 33.75 11.95 1.19
N ASN A 224 33.59 13.18 0.70
CA ASN A 224 33.80 13.51 -0.72
C ASN A 224 35.28 13.44 -1.12
N GLU A 225 36.18 13.58 -0.15
CA GLU A 225 37.62 13.56 -0.31
C GLU A 225 38.26 12.41 0.46
N SER A 226 39.37 11.90 -0.01
CA SER A 226 40.14 10.84 0.65
C SER A 226 40.95 11.34 1.84
N LEU A 227 41.17 12.64 1.91
CA LEU A 227 41.95 13.33 2.96
C LEU A 227 41.34 14.72 3.22
N TYR A 228 41.24 15.09 4.47
CA TYR A 228 40.84 16.43 4.93
C TYR A 228 41.92 16.97 5.86
N ASP A 229 42.24 18.23 5.73
CA ASP A 229 43.17 18.92 6.64
C ASP A 229 42.57 19.10 8.04
N LEU A 230 41.25 19.23 8.10
CA LEU A 230 40.49 19.37 9.35
C LEU A 230 39.14 18.69 9.26
N ALA A 231 38.78 17.90 10.26
CA ALA A 231 37.45 17.34 10.44
C ALA A 231 36.86 17.82 11.77
N ILE A 232 35.69 18.45 11.74
CA ILE A 232 34.97 18.95 12.91
C ILE A 232 33.75 18.08 13.15
N ILE A 233 33.69 17.44 14.31
CA ILE A 233 32.60 16.56 14.69
C ILE A 233 31.70 17.31 15.70
N GLY A 234 30.46 17.57 15.28
CA GLY A 234 29.44 18.27 16.06
C GLY A 234 29.28 19.73 15.66
N ALA A 235 28.00 20.15 15.56
CA ALA A 235 27.57 21.50 15.19
C ALA A 235 27.12 22.34 16.40
N GLY A 236 27.59 22.00 17.59
CA GLY A 236 27.41 22.83 18.79
C GLY A 236 28.26 24.12 18.76
N PRO A 237 28.15 25.02 19.75
CA PRO A 237 28.87 26.28 19.77
C PRO A 237 30.38 26.14 19.58
N ALA A 238 31.00 25.13 20.15
CA ALA A 238 32.44 24.84 20.01
C ALA A 238 32.77 24.36 18.58
N GLY A 239 31.96 23.50 17.97
CA GLY A 239 32.18 23.04 16.59
C GLY A 239 31.98 24.15 15.56
N LEU A 240 31.00 25.02 15.75
CA LEU A 240 30.77 26.21 14.93
C LEU A 240 31.98 27.20 15.03
N ALA A 241 32.45 27.44 16.25
CA ALA A 241 33.64 28.28 16.45
C ALA A 241 34.87 27.68 15.77
N ALA A 242 35.10 26.36 15.91
CA ALA A 242 36.20 25.67 15.25
C ALA A 242 36.10 25.76 13.73
N ALA A 243 34.90 25.69 13.15
CA ALA A 243 34.68 25.81 11.69
C ALA A 243 35.06 27.22 11.17
N VAL A 244 34.73 28.27 11.92
CA VAL A 244 35.09 29.65 11.56
C VAL A 244 36.60 29.84 11.56
N TYR A 245 37.28 29.34 12.60
CA TYR A 245 38.77 29.51 12.70
C TYR A 245 39.55 28.54 11.83
N GLY A 246 39.01 27.36 11.52
CA GLY A 246 39.65 26.36 10.68
C GLY A 246 39.45 26.58 9.18
N GLY A 247 38.47 27.41 8.78
CA GLY A 247 38.18 27.74 7.39
C GLY A 247 38.73 29.11 6.93
N SER A 248 39.40 29.84 7.79
CA SER A 248 40.07 31.10 7.49
C SER A 248 41.58 30.88 7.25
#